data_a3d5ae336a6956007b96b34668ebff4c
#
_entry.id   a3d5ae336a6956007b96b34668ebff4c
#
_cell.length_a   1.000
_cell.length_b   1.000
_cell.length_c   1.000
_cell.angle_alpha   90.00
_cell.angle_beta   90.00
_cell.angle_gamma   90.00
#
_symmetry.space_group_name_H-M   'P 1'
#
loop_
_entity.id
_entity.type
_entity.pdbx_description
1 polymer ?
#
loop_
_entity_poly.entity_id
_entity_poly.type
_entity_poly.pdbx_seq_one_letter_code
_entity_poly.pdbx_strand_id
1 'polypeptide(L)'
;MKDIVIAGYARSPFHFATKGALTKVRPDDLAAHVVKGLVERTGVNTDDVEDLILGCAFPEGEQGFNMARLVGLMAGLPISVAGTTVYRFCGSSMQAIHMAAGAIQMNAGDVFICAGVESMSRVPMSGFNPMPTPALIEHMPAAYMSMGETAENVGREYEISREDQEVFAVTSQHKAGEAQANGRLSD
;
A
#
# COMPACT_ATOMS: atom_id res chain seq x y z
N MET A 1 28.09 -3.41 -2.32
CA MET A 1 26.61 -3.38 -2.41
C MET A 1 26.26 -2.63 -3.68
N LYS A 2 25.22 -3.05 -4.41
CA LYS A 2 24.71 -2.29 -5.56
C LYS A 2 24.02 -1.02 -5.05
N ASP A 3 24.14 0.09 -5.79
CA ASP A 3 23.31 1.28 -5.54
C ASP A 3 21.89 1.00 -6.03
N ILE A 4 20.91 1.28 -5.19
CA ILE A 4 19.50 1.07 -5.48
C ILE A 4 18.81 2.43 -5.49
N VAL A 5 18.06 2.70 -6.56
CA VAL A 5 17.40 3.97 -6.77
C VAL A 5 15.90 3.78 -7.02
N ILE A 6 15.11 4.77 -6.66
CA ILE A 6 13.71 4.89 -7.08
C ILE A 6 13.72 5.73 -8.35
N ALA A 7 13.47 5.08 -9.50
CA ALA A 7 13.57 5.70 -10.82
C ALA A 7 12.29 6.47 -11.23
N GLY A 8 11.17 6.21 -10.60
CA GLY A 8 9.92 6.89 -10.90
C GLY A 8 8.81 6.56 -9.92
N TYR A 9 7.74 7.33 -9.98
CA TYR A 9 6.54 7.09 -9.17
C TYR A 9 5.28 7.56 -9.89
N ALA A 10 4.16 6.97 -9.51
CA ALA A 10 2.81 7.39 -9.88
C ALA A 10 1.83 7.02 -8.76
N ARG A 11 0.72 7.72 -8.67
CA ARG A 11 -0.36 7.37 -7.73
C ARG A 11 -1.72 7.81 -8.28
N SER A 12 -2.76 7.16 -7.83
CA SER A 12 -4.14 7.64 -7.98
C SER A 12 -4.45 8.74 -6.97
N PRO A 13 -5.51 9.53 -7.17
CA PRO A 13 -6.07 10.33 -6.08
C PRO A 13 -6.54 9.43 -4.94
N PHE A 14 -6.54 9.97 -3.71
CA PHE A 14 -7.15 9.34 -2.54
C PHE A 14 -8.55 9.91 -2.31
N HIS A 15 -9.48 9.03 -1.96
CA HIS A 15 -10.85 9.41 -1.63
C HIS A 15 -11.32 8.72 -0.35
N PHE A 16 -12.30 9.33 0.31
CA PHE A 16 -12.94 8.73 1.47
C PHE A 16 -13.55 7.38 1.13
N ALA A 17 -13.25 6.38 1.95
CA ALA A 17 -13.92 5.10 1.88
C ALA A 17 -15.44 5.30 2.06
N THR A 18 -16.23 4.50 1.37
CA THR A 18 -17.71 4.48 1.39
C THR A 18 -18.42 5.73 0.88
N LYS A 19 -17.73 6.87 0.77
CA LYS A 19 -18.33 8.18 0.38
C LYS A 19 -17.63 8.87 -0.79
N GLY A 20 -16.42 8.47 -1.13
CA GLY A 20 -15.60 9.13 -2.16
C GLY A 20 -15.93 8.67 -3.58
N ALA A 21 -15.32 9.33 -4.56
CA ALA A 21 -15.55 9.06 -5.98
C ALA A 21 -15.08 7.65 -6.43
N LEU A 22 -14.12 7.04 -5.69
CA LEU A 22 -13.58 5.72 -6.05
C LEU A 22 -14.34 4.54 -5.42
N THR A 23 -15.45 4.76 -4.72
CA THR A 23 -16.20 3.70 -4.02
C THR A 23 -16.72 2.59 -4.93
N LYS A 24 -16.93 2.88 -6.22
CA LYS A 24 -17.39 1.91 -7.22
C LYS A 24 -16.28 1.39 -8.14
N VAL A 25 -15.07 1.90 -7.97
CA VAL A 25 -13.90 1.47 -8.76
C VAL A 25 -13.31 0.22 -8.13
N ARG A 26 -13.07 -0.80 -8.92
CA ARG A 26 -12.39 -2.01 -8.48
C ARG A 26 -10.93 -1.70 -8.15
N PRO A 27 -10.39 -2.22 -7.04
CA PRO A 27 -9.00 -1.96 -6.66
C PRO A 27 -7.98 -2.54 -7.65
N ASP A 28 -8.25 -3.67 -8.25
CA ASP A 28 -7.40 -4.27 -9.28
C ASP A 28 -7.34 -3.41 -10.56
N ASP A 29 -8.48 -2.88 -11.04
CA ASP A 29 -8.54 -1.94 -12.17
C ASP A 29 -7.75 -0.66 -11.84
N LEU A 30 -7.95 -0.11 -10.63
CA LEU A 30 -7.25 1.10 -10.20
C LEU A 30 -5.74 0.90 -10.17
N ALA A 31 -5.28 -0.21 -9.58
CA ALA A 31 -3.86 -0.53 -9.52
C ALA A 31 -3.26 -0.73 -10.91
N ALA A 32 -3.96 -1.45 -11.79
CA ALA A 32 -3.51 -1.67 -13.17
C ALA A 32 -3.38 -0.36 -13.95
N HIS A 33 -4.33 0.56 -13.77
CA HIS A 33 -4.29 1.89 -14.38
C HIS A 33 -3.06 2.69 -13.91
N VAL A 34 -2.76 2.67 -12.61
CA VAL A 34 -1.59 3.37 -12.04
C VAL A 34 -0.28 2.75 -12.53
N VAL A 35 -0.18 1.41 -12.57
CA VAL A 35 1.01 0.71 -13.10
C VAL A 35 1.24 1.05 -14.56
N LYS A 36 0.18 1.04 -15.39
CA LYS A 36 0.27 1.45 -16.79
C LYS A 36 0.75 2.90 -16.93
N GLY A 37 0.18 3.82 -16.17
CA GLY A 37 0.60 5.22 -16.17
C GLY A 37 2.05 5.41 -15.70
N LEU A 38 2.53 4.60 -14.75
CA LEU A 38 3.94 4.61 -14.33
C LEU A 38 4.87 4.19 -15.47
N VAL A 39 4.53 3.09 -16.16
CA VAL A 39 5.31 2.60 -17.32
C VAL A 39 5.38 3.64 -18.42
N GLU A 40 4.24 4.24 -18.77
CA GLU A 40 4.16 5.30 -19.79
C GLU A 40 4.97 6.55 -19.38
N ARG A 41 4.90 6.98 -18.12
CA ARG A 41 5.61 8.14 -17.58
C ARG A 41 7.12 7.96 -17.54
N THR A 42 7.59 6.78 -17.15
CA THR A 42 9.02 6.50 -16.99
C THR A 42 9.68 6.05 -18.26
N GLY A 43 8.92 5.52 -19.21
CA GLY A 43 9.47 4.91 -20.43
C GLY A 43 10.32 3.66 -20.15
N VAL A 44 10.13 3.00 -18.99
CA VAL A 44 10.84 1.76 -18.65
C VAL A 44 10.55 0.69 -19.71
N ASN A 45 11.60 0.00 -20.15
CA ASN A 45 11.41 -1.19 -20.97
C ASN A 45 10.80 -2.31 -20.10
N THR A 46 9.58 -2.70 -20.40
CA THR A 46 8.85 -3.68 -19.59
C THR A 46 9.44 -5.09 -19.68
N ASP A 47 10.24 -5.39 -20.71
CA ASP A 47 10.95 -6.67 -20.81
C ASP A 47 12.10 -6.80 -19.79
N ASP A 48 12.56 -5.68 -19.24
CA ASP A 48 13.59 -5.65 -18.20
C ASP A 48 13.01 -5.78 -16.78
N VAL A 49 11.68 -5.76 -16.64
CA VAL A 49 11.00 -5.86 -15.34
C VAL A 49 10.92 -7.33 -14.91
N GLU A 50 11.49 -7.64 -13.76
CA GLU A 50 11.51 -9.01 -13.21
C GLU A 50 10.20 -9.37 -12.49
N ASP A 51 9.73 -8.46 -11.64
CA ASP A 51 8.56 -8.70 -10.79
C ASP A 51 7.78 -7.41 -10.51
N LEU A 52 6.47 -7.55 -10.44
CA LEU A 52 5.57 -6.57 -9.83
C LEU A 52 5.28 -7.02 -8.39
N ILE A 53 5.85 -6.34 -7.41
CA ILE A 53 5.62 -6.62 -5.99
C ILE A 53 4.58 -5.63 -5.47
N LEU A 54 3.39 -6.13 -5.13
CA LEU A 54 2.26 -5.31 -4.75
C LEU A 54 1.82 -5.58 -3.31
N GLY A 55 1.83 -4.54 -2.49
CA GLY A 55 1.33 -4.55 -1.13
C GLY A 55 -0.19 -4.39 -1.06
N CYS A 56 -0.85 -5.23 -0.26
CA CYS A 56 -2.28 -5.13 0.02
C CYS A 56 -2.55 -5.60 1.45
N ALA A 57 -3.26 -4.78 2.24
CA ALA A 57 -3.50 -5.09 3.66
C ALA A 57 -4.60 -6.14 3.87
N PHE A 58 -5.57 -6.23 2.96
CA PHE A 58 -6.65 -7.22 3.00
C PHE A 58 -6.83 -7.87 1.63
N PRO A 59 -5.96 -8.85 1.28
CA PRO A 59 -5.97 -9.50 -0.04
C PRO A 59 -7.13 -10.50 -0.16
N GLU A 60 -8.36 -10.00 -0.11
CA GLU A 60 -9.61 -10.76 -0.20
C GLU A 60 -10.55 -10.16 -1.27
N GLY A 61 -11.52 -10.92 -1.72
CA GLY A 61 -12.49 -10.49 -2.73
C GLY A 61 -11.81 -9.97 -3.98
N GLU A 62 -12.08 -8.74 -4.39
CA GLU A 62 -11.46 -8.09 -5.55
C GLU A 62 -9.96 -7.79 -5.36
N GLN A 63 -9.46 -7.90 -4.14
CA GLN A 63 -8.04 -7.80 -3.78
C GLN A 63 -7.40 -9.18 -3.58
N GLY A 64 -8.15 -10.25 -3.81
CA GLY A 64 -7.74 -11.64 -3.59
C GLY A 64 -6.85 -12.23 -4.67
N PHE A 65 -6.58 -13.51 -4.53
CA PHE A 65 -5.63 -14.28 -5.34
C PHE A 65 -4.21 -13.68 -5.27
N ASN A 66 -3.41 -13.90 -6.30
CA ASN A 66 -2.16 -13.15 -6.47
C ASN A 66 -2.46 -11.84 -7.23
N MET A 67 -2.94 -10.84 -6.50
CA MET A 67 -3.37 -9.57 -7.06
C MET A 67 -2.26 -8.88 -7.87
N ALA A 68 -1.01 -8.99 -7.43
CA ALA A 68 0.13 -8.43 -8.16
C ALA A 68 0.21 -9.00 -9.58
N ARG A 69 0.09 -10.32 -9.72
CA ARG A 69 0.12 -10.97 -11.03
C ARG A 69 -1.06 -10.54 -11.91
N LEU A 70 -2.26 -10.47 -11.35
CA LEU A 70 -3.45 -10.04 -12.08
C LEU A 70 -3.32 -8.59 -12.54
N VAL A 71 -2.87 -7.71 -11.67
CA VAL A 71 -2.61 -6.29 -11.98
C VAL A 71 -1.55 -6.15 -13.08
N GLY A 72 -0.46 -6.91 -13.03
CA GLY A 72 0.57 -6.92 -14.07
C GLY A 72 0.01 -7.29 -15.45
N LEU A 73 -0.80 -8.34 -15.52
CA LEU A 73 -1.47 -8.76 -16.76
C LEU A 73 -2.47 -7.71 -17.27
N MET A 74 -3.27 -7.12 -16.37
CA MET A 74 -4.25 -6.06 -16.71
C MET A 74 -3.56 -4.77 -17.16
N ALA A 75 -2.39 -4.46 -16.60
CA ALA A 75 -1.57 -3.31 -17.01
C ALA A 75 -0.87 -3.51 -18.35
N GLY A 76 -0.89 -4.72 -18.90
CA GLY A 76 -0.25 -5.07 -20.17
C GLY A 76 1.25 -5.35 -20.04
N LEU A 77 1.73 -5.69 -18.84
CA LEU A 77 3.11 -6.15 -18.68
C LEU A 77 3.33 -7.49 -19.39
N PRO A 78 4.55 -7.78 -19.89
CA PRO A 78 4.88 -9.06 -20.50
C PRO A 78 4.54 -10.24 -19.61
N ILE A 79 4.23 -11.38 -20.21
CA ILE A 79 3.92 -12.62 -19.49
C ILE A 79 5.10 -13.12 -18.65
N SER A 80 6.32 -12.71 -19.01
CA SER A 80 7.56 -13.01 -18.28
C SER A 80 7.65 -12.30 -16.94
N VAL A 81 7.01 -11.12 -16.77
CA VAL A 81 7.02 -10.38 -15.51
C VAL A 81 6.28 -11.17 -14.44
N ALA A 82 6.96 -11.50 -13.36
CA ALA A 82 6.35 -12.19 -12.23
C ALA A 82 5.38 -11.28 -11.45
N GLY A 83 4.71 -11.83 -10.45
CA GLY A 83 3.84 -11.05 -9.57
C GLY A 83 3.87 -11.60 -8.16
N THR A 84 4.15 -10.74 -7.18
CA THR A 84 4.19 -11.11 -5.76
C THR A 84 3.28 -10.18 -4.94
N THR A 85 2.27 -10.74 -4.30
CA THR A 85 1.41 -9.97 -3.38
C THR A 85 1.94 -10.08 -1.97
N VAL A 86 2.16 -8.93 -1.32
CA VAL A 86 2.76 -8.82 0.01
C VAL A 86 1.75 -8.31 1.02
N TYR A 87 1.68 -9.00 2.16
CA TYR A 87 0.79 -8.64 3.25
C TYR A 87 1.58 -8.33 4.53
N ARG A 88 1.58 -7.08 4.94
CA ARG A 88 2.11 -6.56 6.21
C ARG A 88 1.27 -5.38 6.66
N PHE A 89 -0.06 -5.51 6.62
CA PHE A 89 -1.00 -4.43 6.91
C PHE A 89 -0.58 -3.09 6.26
N CYS A 90 -0.61 -1.98 7.00
CA CYS A 90 -0.28 -0.65 6.50
C CYS A 90 1.16 -0.51 5.96
N GLY A 91 2.06 -1.42 6.31
CA GLY A 91 3.45 -1.47 5.83
C GLY A 91 3.67 -2.31 4.57
N SER A 92 2.60 -2.82 3.94
CA SER A 92 2.72 -3.75 2.80
C SER A 92 3.46 -3.17 1.61
N SER A 93 3.15 -1.95 1.19
CA SER A 93 3.83 -1.27 0.07
C SER A 93 5.30 -0.95 0.37
N MET A 94 5.62 -0.57 1.61
CA MET A 94 6.99 -0.38 2.07
C MET A 94 7.76 -1.71 2.03
N GLN A 95 7.12 -2.81 2.42
CA GLN A 95 7.71 -4.14 2.36
C GLN A 95 8.02 -4.56 0.91
N ALA A 96 7.19 -4.18 -0.06
CA ALA A 96 7.45 -4.42 -1.47
C ALA A 96 8.79 -3.78 -1.90
N ILE A 97 9.03 -2.53 -1.51
CA ILE A 97 10.30 -1.83 -1.78
C ILE A 97 11.49 -2.54 -1.12
N HIS A 98 11.36 -2.96 0.13
CA HIS A 98 12.41 -3.70 0.83
C HIS A 98 12.73 -5.05 0.15
N MET A 99 11.71 -5.74 -0.35
CA MET A 99 11.90 -7.01 -1.06
C MET A 99 12.62 -6.80 -2.39
N ALA A 100 12.22 -5.81 -3.19
CA ALA A 100 12.90 -5.45 -4.43
C ALA A 100 14.37 -5.07 -4.17
N ALA A 101 14.63 -4.24 -3.16
CA ALA A 101 15.98 -3.87 -2.78
C ALA A 101 16.82 -5.09 -2.39
N GLY A 102 16.25 -6.01 -1.62
CA GLY A 102 16.90 -7.28 -1.26
C GLY A 102 17.20 -8.15 -2.48
N ALA A 103 16.25 -8.27 -3.41
CA ALA A 103 16.42 -9.03 -4.65
C ALA A 103 17.58 -8.48 -5.51
N ILE A 104 17.64 -7.14 -5.67
CA ILE A 104 18.73 -6.47 -6.40
C ILE A 104 20.10 -6.76 -5.73
N GLN A 105 20.17 -6.69 -4.39
CA GLN A 105 21.41 -7.00 -3.67
C GLN A 105 21.84 -8.46 -3.83
N MET A 106 20.89 -9.37 -3.95
CA MET A 106 21.13 -10.80 -4.14
C MET A 106 21.38 -11.19 -5.60
N ASN A 107 21.39 -10.22 -6.55
CA ASN A 107 21.47 -10.45 -7.99
C ASN A 107 20.30 -11.30 -8.55
N ALA A 108 19.12 -11.15 -7.96
CA ALA A 108 17.90 -11.83 -8.40
C ALA A 108 17.02 -10.91 -9.29
N GLY A 109 17.61 -9.99 -10.00
CA GLY A 109 17.02 -9.04 -10.91
C GLY A 109 17.54 -7.62 -10.67
N ASP A 110 17.24 -6.72 -11.58
CA ASP A 110 17.71 -5.33 -11.55
C ASP A 110 16.57 -4.30 -11.60
N VAL A 111 15.41 -4.63 -12.16
CA VAL A 111 14.27 -3.73 -12.32
C VAL A 111 13.00 -4.34 -11.73
N PHE A 112 12.37 -3.63 -10.82
CA PHE A 112 11.15 -4.04 -10.13
C PHE A 112 10.12 -2.92 -10.13
N ILE A 113 8.83 -3.29 -10.22
CA ILE A 113 7.72 -2.37 -9.94
C ILE A 113 7.21 -2.68 -8.54
N CYS A 114 7.30 -1.69 -7.63
CA CYS A 114 6.77 -1.80 -6.28
C CYS A 114 5.48 -1.00 -6.18
N ALA A 115 4.38 -1.65 -5.88
CA ALA A 115 3.06 -1.03 -5.84
C ALA A 115 2.34 -1.28 -4.52
N GLY A 116 1.21 -0.63 -4.34
CA GLY A 116 0.29 -0.90 -3.25
C GLY A 116 -1.11 -0.43 -3.60
N VAL A 117 -2.11 -1.14 -3.11
CA VAL A 117 -3.51 -0.80 -3.33
C VAL A 117 -4.36 -1.23 -2.14
N GLU A 118 -5.38 -0.43 -1.85
CA GLU A 118 -6.38 -0.76 -0.86
C GLU A 118 -7.69 -0.08 -1.19
N SER A 119 -8.79 -0.80 -1.11
CA SER A 119 -10.14 -0.24 -1.20
C SER A 119 -10.99 -0.66 -0.01
N MET A 120 -11.00 0.17 1.01
CA MET A 120 -11.84 -0.06 2.20
C MET A 120 -13.34 0.18 1.92
N SER A 121 -13.70 0.57 0.71
CA SER A 121 -15.10 0.63 0.23
C SER A 121 -15.59 -0.72 -0.26
N ARG A 122 -14.71 -1.56 -0.81
CA ARG A 122 -15.04 -2.81 -1.48
C ARG A 122 -14.61 -4.05 -0.70
N VAL A 123 -13.55 -3.93 0.10
CA VAL A 123 -13.11 -4.96 1.03
C VAL A 123 -13.10 -4.33 2.43
N PRO A 124 -13.87 -4.87 3.39
CA PRO A 124 -13.95 -4.28 4.72
C PRO A 124 -12.63 -4.43 5.47
N MET A 125 -12.38 -3.53 6.42
CA MET A 125 -11.29 -3.69 7.38
C MET A 125 -11.46 -5.02 8.12
N SER A 126 -10.41 -5.78 8.27
CA SER A 126 -10.36 -7.16 8.79
C SER A 126 -10.82 -8.24 7.79
N GLY A 127 -11.12 -7.87 6.54
CA GLY A 127 -11.57 -8.82 5.52
C GLY A 127 -13.05 -9.20 5.65
N PHE A 128 -13.50 -10.14 4.83
CA PHE A 128 -14.89 -10.60 4.81
C PHE A 128 -15.19 -11.69 5.84
N ASN A 129 -14.16 -12.42 6.26
CA ASN A 129 -14.32 -13.54 7.19
C ASN A 129 -13.20 -13.58 8.23
N PRO A 130 -13.13 -12.60 9.15
CA PRO A 130 -12.11 -12.58 10.18
C PRO A 130 -12.28 -13.75 11.14
N MET A 131 -11.26 -14.58 11.27
CA MET A 131 -11.26 -15.76 12.16
C MET A 131 -10.03 -15.72 13.09
N PRO A 132 -10.08 -14.92 14.17
CA PRO A 132 -9.01 -14.90 15.16
C PRO A 132 -8.80 -16.26 15.79
N THR A 133 -7.57 -16.67 16.04
CA THR A 133 -7.30 -17.95 16.68
C THR A 133 -7.59 -17.90 18.17
N PRO A 134 -8.44 -18.80 18.71
CA PRO A 134 -8.81 -18.80 20.13
C PRO A 134 -7.60 -18.89 21.06
N ALA A 135 -6.63 -19.73 20.74
CA ALA A 135 -5.42 -19.91 21.54
C ALA A 135 -4.62 -18.60 21.69
N LEU A 136 -4.53 -17.78 20.63
CA LEU A 136 -3.82 -16.50 20.71
C LEU A 136 -4.64 -15.46 21.47
N ILE A 137 -5.96 -15.46 21.35
CA ILE A 137 -6.84 -14.59 22.15
C ILE A 137 -6.66 -14.89 23.65
N GLU A 138 -6.54 -16.15 24.02
CA GLU A 138 -6.37 -16.56 25.40
C GLU A 138 -5.03 -16.09 25.98
N HIS A 139 -3.94 -16.21 25.22
CA HIS A 139 -2.58 -15.88 25.71
C HIS A 139 -2.16 -14.44 25.45
N MET A 140 -2.63 -13.83 24.38
CA MET A 140 -2.25 -12.48 23.96
C MET A 140 -3.41 -11.77 23.25
N PRO A 141 -4.47 -11.40 23.96
CA PRO A 141 -5.65 -10.77 23.37
C PRO A 141 -5.30 -9.49 22.61
N ALA A 142 -4.25 -8.78 23.04
CA ALA A 142 -3.75 -7.58 22.37
C ALA A 142 -3.20 -7.81 20.94
N ALA A 143 -2.96 -9.05 20.52
CA ALA A 143 -2.54 -9.36 19.15
C ALA A 143 -3.59 -8.94 18.10
N TYR A 144 -4.85 -8.84 18.50
CA TYR A 144 -5.98 -8.42 17.65
C TYR A 144 -6.52 -7.04 18.01
N MET A 145 -5.77 -6.28 18.83
CA MET A 145 -6.15 -4.94 19.26
C MET A 145 -6.28 -4.00 18.08
N SER A 146 -7.31 -3.16 18.08
CA SER A 146 -7.50 -2.12 17.08
C SER A 146 -6.40 -1.04 17.15
N MET A 147 -6.15 -0.35 16.04
CA MET A 147 -5.15 0.74 16.02
C MET A 147 -5.57 1.93 16.88
N GLY A 148 -6.89 2.18 17.05
CA GLY A 148 -7.41 3.18 17.97
C GLY A 148 -7.03 2.87 19.43
N GLU A 149 -7.26 1.63 19.86
CA GLU A 149 -6.86 1.18 21.21
C GLU A 149 -5.33 1.19 21.39
N THR A 150 -4.58 0.83 20.35
CA THR A 150 -3.12 0.93 20.36
C THR A 150 -2.67 2.38 20.53
N ALA A 151 -3.30 3.33 19.83
CA ALA A 151 -2.99 4.76 19.97
C ALA A 151 -3.29 5.28 21.37
N GLU A 152 -4.42 4.87 21.97
CA GLU A 152 -4.76 5.23 23.37
C GLU A 152 -3.74 4.66 24.35
N ASN A 153 -3.27 3.43 24.14
CA ASN A 153 -2.24 2.82 24.95
C ASN A 153 -0.90 3.58 24.84
N VAL A 154 -0.50 3.97 23.62
CA VAL A 154 0.71 4.78 23.37
C VAL A 154 0.57 6.14 24.06
N GLY A 155 -0.57 6.82 23.90
CA GLY A 155 -0.83 8.12 24.56
C GLY A 155 -0.68 8.03 26.06
N ARG A 156 -1.20 6.95 26.67
CA ARG A 156 -1.12 6.73 28.13
C ARG A 156 0.28 6.33 28.57
N GLU A 157 0.95 5.40 27.87
CA GLU A 157 2.27 4.87 28.25
C GLU A 157 3.36 5.94 28.15
N TYR A 158 3.30 6.78 27.12
CA TYR A 158 4.28 7.85 26.88
C TYR A 158 3.81 9.22 27.39
N GLU A 159 2.72 9.26 28.15
CA GLU A 159 2.17 10.48 28.75
C GLU A 159 1.96 11.63 27.75
N ILE A 160 1.51 11.29 26.51
CA ILE A 160 1.26 12.28 25.46
C ILE A 160 -0.01 13.04 25.79
N SER A 161 0.12 14.34 25.99
CA SER A 161 -1.00 15.20 26.36
C SER A 161 -2.03 15.30 25.23
N ARG A 162 -3.27 15.62 25.57
CA ARG A 162 -4.33 15.91 24.59
C ARG A 162 -3.95 17.08 23.68
N GLU A 163 -3.30 18.09 24.24
CA GLU A 163 -2.84 19.27 23.52
C GLU A 163 -1.81 18.91 22.46
N ASP A 164 -0.82 18.07 22.79
CA ASP A 164 0.18 17.60 21.82
C ASP A 164 -0.45 16.81 20.67
N GLN A 165 -1.44 15.95 20.96
CA GLN A 165 -2.18 15.20 19.95
C GLN A 165 -2.95 16.14 19.00
N GLU A 166 -3.58 17.17 19.54
CA GLU A 166 -4.32 18.16 18.75
C GLU A 166 -3.38 19.02 17.90
N VAL A 167 -2.27 19.49 18.45
CA VAL A 167 -1.24 20.24 17.72
C VAL A 167 -0.67 19.39 16.56
N PHE A 168 -0.40 18.10 16.81
CA PHE A 168 0.05 17.19 15.78
C PHE A 168 -0.98 17.05 14.64
N ALA A 169 -2.25 16.85 14.99
CA ALA A 169 -3.33 16.72 14.02
C ALA A 169 -3.51 17.99 13.18
N VAL A 170 -3.54 19.18 13.81
CA VAL A 170 -3.65 20.47 13.13
C VAL A 170 -2.45 20.71 12.20
N THR A 171 -1.24 20.40 12.66
CA THR A 171 -0.02 20.51 11.84
C THR A 171 -0.09 19.64 10.60
N SER A 172 -0.59 18.41 10.73
CA SER A 172 -0.80 17.49 9.60
C SER A 172 -1.79 18.07 8.58
N GLN A 173 -2.91 18.62 9.05
CA GLN A 173 -3.91 19.26 8.17
C GLN A 173 -3.36 20.49 7.45
N HIS A 174 -2.61 21.34 8.14
CA HIS A 174 -1.97 22.51 7.53
C HIS A 174 -0.99 22.10 6.43
N LYS A 175 -0.12 21.11 6.66
CA LYS A 175 0.80 20.60 5.64
C LYS A 175 0.08 20.08 4.39
N ALA A 176 -1.03 19.38 4.56
CA ALA A 176 -1.84 18.91 3.43
C ALA A 176 -2.49 20.08 2.67
N GLY A 177 -3.06 21.04 3.38
CA GLY A 177 -3.66 22.24 2.78
C GLY A 177 -2.64 23.07 1.99
N GLU A 178 -1.46 23.29 2.54
CA GLU A 178 -0.37 23.98 1.86
C GLU A 178 0.12 23.22 0.61
N ALA A 179 0.23 21.91 0.69
CA ALA A 179 0.62 21.09 -0.46
C ALA A 179 -0.39 21.19 -1.61
N GLN A 180 -1.69 21.22 -1.29
CA GLN A 180 -2.74 21.45 -2.28
C GLN A 180 -2.67 22.88 -2.87
N ALA A 181 -2.55 23.90 -2.03
CA ALA A 181 -2.50 25.31 -2.46
C ALA A 181 -1.29 25.60 -3.34
N ASN A 182 -0.16 24.94 -3.08
CA ASN A 182 1.09 25.11 -3.82
C ASN A 182 1.23 24.18 -5.05
N GLY A 183 0.18 23.45 -5.42
CA GLY A 183 0.15 22.57 -6.58
C GLY A 183 1.02 21.32 -6.47
N ARG A 184 1.51 20.96 -5.28
CA ARG A 184 2.35 19.76 -5.09
C ARG A 184 1.59 18.44 -5.30
N LEU A 185 0.27 18.49 -5.34
CA LEU A 185 -0.62 17.34 -5.53
C LEU A 185 -1.40 17.42 -6.85
N SER A 186 -0.97 18.26 -7.80
CA SER A 186 -1.67 18.48 -9.07
C SER A 186 -1.25 17.52 -10.19
N ASP A 187 -0.23 16.68 -9.99
CA ASP A 187 0.30 15.72 -10.97
C ASP A 187 -0.46 14.39 -10.92
#